data_1aca4ab1a988c5ff3d8f21f5399ca0ee
#
_entry.id   1aca4ab1a988c5ff3d8f21f5399ca0ee
#
_cell.length_a   1.000
_cell.length_b   1.000
_cell.length_c   1.000
_cell.angle_alpha   90.00
_cell.angle_beta   90.00
_cell.angle_gamma   90.00
#
_symmetry.space_group_name_H-M   'P 1'
#
loop_
_entity.id
_entity.type
_entity.pdbx_description
1 polymer ?
#
loop_
_entity_poly.entity_id
_entity_poly.type
_entity_poly.pdbx_seq_one_letter_code
_entity_poly.pdbx_strand_id
1 'polypeptide(L)'
;DNQSAAVFQVSVNNPTTGRLIRNAGNSGTPGNCTTRLGTPQSPNCNVASGVPRAWLPPTVITRLSPSRWYVANNARGGTSLFRQTIQVSGSGVVSVGNPEEIVEGVTDMQLAYLENGANSYVAAGPGVDWEDVVSVEIALDFVGVAGAQGQNEILGTDGAALTRAFSHRVNLRNRSP
;
A
#
# COMPACT_ATOMS: atom_id res chain seq x y z
N ASP A 1 -11.78 -19.25 -4.25
CA ASP A 1 -11.81 -19.14 -2.80
C ASP A 1 -11.21 -17.78 -2.41
N ASN A 2 -11.89 -17.03 -1.58
CA ASN A 2 -11.47 -15.68 -1.16
C ASN A 2 -10.45 -15.72 0.00
N GLN A 3 -9.93 -16.88 0.32
CA GLN A 3 -9.08 -17.09 1.50
C GLN A 3 -7.59 -17.04 1.17
N SER A 4 -7.21 -16.97 -0.10
CA SER A 4 -5.81 -17.04 -0.48
C SER A 4 -5.48 -16.11 -1.63
N ALA A 5 -4.35 -15.45 -1.51
CA ALA A 5 -3.75 -14.65 -2.57
C ALA A 5 -2.27 -15.01 -2.72
N ALA A 6 -1.75 -14.85 -3.92
CA ALA A 6 -0.32 -14.99 -4.17
C ALA A 6 0.19 -13.83 -5.02
N VAL A 7 1.31 -13.26 -4.63
CA VAL A 7 2.02 -12.24 -5.40
C VAL A 7 3.16 -12.91 -6.16
N PHE A 8 3.27 -12.60 -7.45
CA PHE A 8 4.33 -13.16 -8.28
C PHE A 8 4.75 -12.20 -9.39
N GLN A 9 5.96 -12.36 -9.87
CA GLN A 9 6.46 -11.64 -11.03
C GLN A 9 6.18 -12.42 -12.30
N VAL A 10 5.56 -11.77 -13.29
CA VAL A 10 5.39 -12.33 -14.63
C VAL A 10 6.73 -12.25 -15.36
N SER A 11 7.29 -13.39 -15.72
CA SER A 11 8.55 -13.49 -16.48
C SER A 11 8.32 -13.32 -17.98
N VAL A 12 7.20 -13.82 -18.50
CA VAL A 12 6.82 -13.70 -19.90
C VAL A 12 5.31 -13.45 -20.01
N ASN A 13 4.95 -12.44 -20.78
CA ASN A 13 3.57 -12.19 -21.18
C ASN A 13 3.44 -12.47 -22.67
N ASN A 14 2.64 -13.46 -23.04
CA ASN A 14 2.33 -13.77 -24.43
C ASN A 14 0.88 -13.35 -24.72
N PRO A 15 0.66 -12.16 -25.28
CA PRO A 15 -0.69 -11.66 -25.55
C PRO A 15 -1.43 -12.43 -26.62
N THR A 16 -0.71 -13.10 -27.55
CA THR A 16 -1.32 -13.88 -28.63
C THR A 16 -2.01 -15.12 -28.11
N THR A 17 -1.45 -15.76 -27.08
CA THR A 17 -2.01 -16.97 -26.47
C THR A 17 -2.73 -16.70 -25.16
N GLY A 18 -2.75 -15.45 -24.66
CA GLY A 18 -3.28 -15.09 -23.35
C GLY A 18 -2.51 -15.72 -22.19
N ARG A 19 -1.26 -16.13 -22.41
CA ARG A 19 -0.48 -16.90 -21.44
C ARG A 19 0.48 -16.01 -20.65
N LEU A 20 0.35 -16.06 -19.33
CA LEU A 20 1.31 -15.49 -18.39
C LEU A 20 2.22 -16.60 -17.87
N ILE A 21 3.53 -16.43 -18.00
CA ILE A 21 4.52 -17.37 -17.51
C ILE A 21 5.27 -16.72 -16.36
N ARG A 22 5.47 -17.48 -15.30
CA ARG A 22 6.35 -17.13 -14.19
C ARG A 22 7.39 -18.24 -14.04
N ASN A 23 8.64 -17.86 -14.05
CA ASN A 23 9.76 -18.76 -13.80
C ASN A 23 10.35 -18.48 -12.41
N ALA A 24 10.84 -19.52 -11.74
CA ALA A 24 11.67 -19.32 -10.56
C ALA A 24 13.01 -18.72 -10.97
N GLY A 25 13.63 -17.99 -10.05
CA GLY A 25 14.97 -17.44 -10.23
C GLY A 25 15.04 -15.94 -9.98
N ASN A 26 16.27 -15.48 -9.92
CA ASN A 26 16.63 -14.10 -9.58
C ASN A 26 16.94 -13.26 -10.84
N SER A 27 16.44 -13.63 -12.00
CA SER A 27 16.68 -12.88 -13.24
C SER A 27 16.03 -11.49 -13.27
N GLY A 28 15.41 -11.12 -12.18
CA GLY A 28 14.86 -9.78 -11.93
C GLY A 28 14.62 -9.58 -10.43
N THR A 29 14.68 -8.35 -9.98
CA THR A 29 14.30 -7.98 -8.61
C THR A 29 12.86 -7.49 -8.63
N PRO A 30 11.93 -8.05 -7.84
CA PRO A 30 12.15 -8.99 -6.73
C PRO A 30 12.32 -10.47 -7.12
N GLY A 31 11.97 -10.91 -8.35
CA GLY A 31 12.03 -12.31 -8.77
C GLY A 31 10.92 -13.20 -8.15
N ASN A 32 10.92 -14.47 -8.56
CA ASN A 32 10.04 -15.49 -7.99
C ASN A 32 10.87 -16.53 -7.25
N CYS A 33 10.57 -16.75 -5.98
CA CYS A 33 11.27 -17.74 -5.16
C CYS A 33 11.09 -19.16 -5.68
N THR A 34 9.88 -19.52 -6.10
CA THR A 34 9.53 -20.87 -6.58
C THR A 34 8.70 -20.80 -7.86
N THR A 35 8.59 -21.93 -8.58
CA THR A 35 7.71 -22.04 -9.76
C THR A 35 6.25 -22.33 -9.41
N ARG A 36 5.92 -22.55 -8.15
CA ARG A 36 4.56 -22.88 -7.69
C ARG A 36 4.06 -21.89 -6.65
N LEU A 37 2.76 -21.68 -6.60
CA LEU A 37 2.10 -20.66 -5.76
C LEU A 37 1.35 -21.27 -4.57
N GLY A 38 1.77 -22.44 -4.11
CA GLY A 38 1.16 -23.07 -2.92
C GLY A 38 1.80 -22.59 -1.61
N THR A 39 1.12 -22.88 -0.51
CA THR A 39 1.55 -22.61 0.86
C THR A 39 1.84 -23.91 1.61
N PRO A 40 2.76 -23.95 2.56
CA PRO A 40 3.63 -22.84 2.95
C PRO A 40 4.64 -22.51 1.86
N GLN A 41 4.98 -21.23 1.73
CA GLN A 41 6.09 -20.83 0.87
C GLN A 41 7.39 -21.39 1.50
N SER A 42 8.25 -21.97 0.66
CA SER A 42 9.57 -22.35 1.16
C SER A 42 10.32 -21.08 1.60
N PRO A 43 10.82 -21.00 2.84
CA PRO A 43 11.65 -19.88 3.26
C PRO A 43 12.97 -19.82 2.50
N ASN A 44 13.30 -20.91 1.79
CA ASN A 44 14.54 -21.05 1.04
C ASN A 44 14.23 -21.09 -0.46
N CYS A 45 14.59 -20.03 -1.17
CA CYS A 45 14.42 -19.90 -2.62
C CYS A 45 15.27 -20.90 -3.44
N ASN A 46 16.01 -21.80 -2.82
CA ASN A 46 16.73 -22.87 -3.50
C ASN A 46 15.83 -24.02 -3.96
N VAL A 47 14.59 -24.07 -3.49
CA VAL A 47 13.61 -25.08 -3.93
C VAL A 47 12.81 -24.54 -5.11
N ALA A 48 13.31 -24.73 -6.32
CA ALA A 48 12.70 -24.18 -7.53
C ALA A 48 11.25 -24.64 -7.77
N SER A 49 10.87 -25.82 -7.29
CA SER A 49 9.53 -26.37 -7.53
C SER A 49 8.44 -25.78 -6.62
N GLY A 50 8.72 -25.58 -5.33
CA GLY A 50 7.71 -25.12 -4.36
C GLY A 50 6.50 -26.06 -4.20
N VAL A 51 5.52 -25.64 -3.40
CA VAL A 51 4.28 -26.39 -3.16
C VAL A 51 3.27 -26.13 -4.29
N PRO A 52 2.68 -27.17 -4.90
CA PRO A 52 1.68 -26.98 -5.92
C PRO A 52 0.36 -26.46 -5.34
N ARG A 53 -0.30 -25.56 -6.05
CA ARG A 53 -1.67 -25.13 -5.77
C ARG A 53 -2.45 -25.01 -7.09
N ALA A 54 -3.63 -25.59 -7.12
CA ALA A 54 -4.59 -25.34 -8.18
C ALA A 54 -5.42 -24.12 -7.81
N TRP A 55 -5.42 -23.12 -8.66
CA TRP A 55 -6.25 -21.93 -8.56
C TRP A 55 -7.49 -22.15 -9.42
N LEU A 56 -8.61 -22.44 -8.76
CA LEU A 56 -9.88 -22.72 -9.45
C LEU A 56 -10.69 -21.45 -9.65
N PRO A 57 -11.56 -21.37 -10.67
CA PRO A 57 -12.50 -20.26 -10.81
C PRO A 57 -13.37 -20.09 -9.54
N PRO A 58 -13.69 -18.84 -9.15
CA PRO A 58 -13.39 -17.58 -9.81
C PRO A 58 -12.05 -16.95 -9.37
N THR A 59 -10.92 -17.46 -9.86
CA THR A 59 -9.62 -16.84 -9.59
C THR A 59 -9.39 -15.66 -10.51
N VAL A 60 -8.97 -14.52 -9.96
CA VAL A 60 -8.68 -13.29 -10.69
C VAL A 60 -7.19 -12.99 -10.63
N ILE A 61 -6.60 -12.63 -11.76
CA ILE A 61 -5.22 -12.14 -11.86
C ILE A 61 -5.29 -10.64 -12.11
N THR A 62 -4.68 -9.85 -11.22
CA THR A 62 -4.61 -8.40 -11.36
C THR A 62 -3.17 -7.91 -11.28
N ARG A 63 -2.90 -6.79 -11.94
CA ARG A 63 -1.61 -6.12 -11.78
C ARG A 63 -1.54 -5.47 -10.39
N LEU A 64 -0.50 -5.79 -9.64
CA LEU A 64 -0.20 -5.07 -8.41
C LEU A 64 0.32 -3.67 -8.77
N SER A 65 -0.33 -2.64 -8.21
CA SER A 65 0.05 -1.24 -8.37
C SER A 65 0.21 -0.61 -6.99
N PRO A 66 1.33 -0.85 -6.32
CA PRO A 66 1.57 -0.30 -5.01
C PRO A 66 1.80 1.21 -5.09
N SER A 67 1.37 1.91 -4.07
CA SER A 67 1.66 3.33 -3.89
C SER A 67 2.05 3.60 -2.44
N ARG A 68 2.89 4.60 -2.25
CA ARG A 68 3.16 5.14 -0.91
C ARG A 68 2.50 6.50 -0.75
N TRP A 69 2.08 6.77 0.47
CA TRP A 69 1.52 8.04 0.88
C TRP A 69 2.39 8.62 1.99
N TYR A 70 2.61 9.91 1.98
CA TYR A 70 3.44 10.58 2.98
C TYR A 70 3.16 12.07 3.02
N VAL A 71 3.45 12.69 4.15
CA VAL A 71 3.38 14.14 4.33
C VAL A 71 4.78 14.73 4.11
N ALA A 72 4.87 15.79 3.32
CA ALA A 72 6.12 16.49 3.04
C ALA A 72 5.88 17.96 2.73
N ASN A 73 6.97 18.75 2.72
CA ASN A 73 6.91 20.15 2.32
C ASN A 73 6.50 20.28 0.86
N ASN A 74 5.64 21.24 0.56
CA ASN A 74 5.24 21.62 -0.79
C ASN A 74 6.03 22.83 -1.31
N ALA A 75 5.86 23.16 -2.58
CA ALA A 75 6.55 24.30 -3.20
C ALA A 75 6.04 25.67 -2.71
N ARG A 76 4.96 25.72 -1.95
CA ARG A 76 4.33 26.94 -1.44
C ARG A 76 4.76 27.30 0.00
N GLY A 77 5.68 26.51 0.59
CA GLY A 77 6.21 26.73 1.93
C GLY A 77 5.40 26.09 3.06
N GLY A 78 4.33 25.35 2.74
CA GLY A 78 3.57 24.54 3.68
C GLY A 78 3.87 23.05 3.54
N THR A 79 2.97 22.22 4.09
CA THR A 79 3.01 20.77 3.98
C THR A 79 1.80 20.24 3.22
N SER A 80 1.96 19.08 2.58
CA SER A 80 0.91 18.43 1.81
C SER A 80 1.00 16.92 1.92
N LEU A 81 -0.12 16.26 1.71
CA LEU A 81 -0.17 14.82 1.49
C LEU A 81 0.21 14.51 0.04
N PHE A 82 1.21 13.67 -0.13
CA PHE A 82 1.69 13.20 -1.43
C PHE A 82 1.40 11.73 -1.63
N ARG A 83 1.14 11.37 -2.88
CA ARG A 83 1.12 9.99 -3.35
C ARG A 83 2.25 9.76 -4.35
N GLN A 84 2.90 8.62 -4.26
CA GLN A 84 3.85 8.14 -5.27
C GLN A 84 3.52 6.72 -5.66
N THR A 85 3.42 6.46 -6.97
CA THR A 85 3.27 5.10 -7.48
C THR A 85 4.63 4.40 -7.49
N ILE A 86 4.63 3.13 -7.11
CA ILE A 86 5.80 2.27 -7.22
C ILE A 86 5.62 1.43 -8.48
N GLN A 87 6.59 1.48 -9.39
CA GLN A 87 6.57 0.74 -10.64
C GLN A 87 7.70 -0.27 -10.65
N VAL A 88 7.41 -1.45 -11.16
CA VAL A 88 8.41 -2.48 -11.42
C VAL A 88 8.48 -2.64 -12.93
N SER A 89 9.64 -2.38 -13.52
CA SER A 89 9.88 -2.57 -14.95
C SER A 89 9.89 -4.06 -15.32
N GLY A 90 9.79 -4.36 -16.60
CA GLY A 90 9.92 -5.73 -17.09
C GLY A 90 11.27 -6.39 -16.77
N SER A 91 12.30 -5.60 -16.52
CA SER A 91 13.63 -6.05 -16.05
C SER A 91 13.73 -6.18 -14.52
N GLY A 92 12.62 -5.97 -13.80
CA GLY A 92 12.60 -6.05 -12.33
C GLY A 92 13.17 -4.83 -11.60
N VAL A 93 13.51 -3.77 -12.32
CA VAL A 93 13.95 -2.53 -11.69
C VAL A 93 12.76 -1.83 -11.05
N VAL A 94 12.85 -1.61 -9.75
CA VAL A 94 11.87 -0.82 -9.00
C VAL A 94 12.15 0.66 -9.25
N SER A 95 11.18 1.38 -9.75
CA SER A 95 11.21 2.82 -9.91
C SER A 95 10.07 3.46 -9.13
N VAL A 96 10.30 4.66 -8.65
CA VAL A 96 9.29 5.45 -7.95
C VAL A 96 8.86 6.55 -8.91
N GLY A 97 7.56 6.65 -9.15
CA GLY A 97 6.98 7.70 -9.97
C GLY A 97 7.20 9.10 -9.37
N ASN A 98 6.88 10.13 -10.11
CA ASN A 98 6.90 11.48 -9.56
C ASN A 98 5.90 11.61 -8.42
N PRO A 99 6.23 12.39 -7.37
CA PRO A 99 5.27 12.74 -6.33
C PRO A 99 4.07 13.47 -6.93
N GLU A 100 2.88 13.00 -6.58
CA GLU A 100 1.63 13.67 -6.88
C GLU A 100 1.11 14.31 -5.59
N GLU A 101 0.96 15.62 -5.58
CA GLU A 101 0.36 16.33 -4.45
C GLU A 101 -1.16 16.12 -4.48
N ILE A 102 -1.71 15.59 -3.39
CA ILE A 102 -3.13 15.21 -3.31
C ILE A 102 -3.93 16.27 -2.54
N VAL A 103 -3.42 16.68 -1.38
CA VAL A 103 -4.10 17.66 -0.51
C VAL A 103 -3.07 18.52 0.17
N GLU A 104 -3.25 19.83 0.07
CA GLU A 104 -2.46 20.83 0.78
C GLU A 104 -2.95 21.01 2.22
N GLY A 105 -2.05 21.43 3.10
CA GLY A 105 -2.33 21.73 4.49
C GLY A 105 -2.36 20.52 5.41
N VAL A 106 -2.03 19.32 4.92
CA VAL A 106 -1.86 18.16 5.78
C VAL A 106 -0.53 18.26 6.51
N THR A 107 -0.58 18.27 7.84
CA THR A 107 0.61 18.42 8.71
C THR A 107 1.09 17.09 9.27
N ASP A 108 0.17 16.15 9.48
CA ASP A 108 0.51 14.80 9.98
C ASP A 108 -0.43 13.74 9.42
N MET A 109 0.08 12.52 9.35
CA MET A 109 -0.67 11.32 8.98
C MET A 109 -0.26 10.16 9.89
N GLN A 110 -1.22 9.62 10.64
CA GLN A 110 -1.04 8.48 11.52
C GLN A 110 -1.88 7.30 11.05
N LEU A 111 -1.33 6.10 11.18
CA LEU A 111 -2.03 4.85 10.92
C LEU A 111 -2.06 4.02 12.19
N ALA A 112 -3.26 3.51 12.51
CA ALA A 112 -3.45 2.57 13.60
C ALA A 112 -4.23 1.35 13.10
N TYR A 113 -4.00 0.21 13.72
CA TYR A 113 -4.43 -1.11 13.27
C TYR A 113 -5.26 -1.78 14.34
N LEU A 114 -6.35 -2.41 13.95
CA LEU A 114 -7.21 -3.21 14.82
C LEU A 114 -7.03 -4.68 14.48
N GLU A 115 -6.61 -5.47 15.46
CA GLU A 115 -6.53 -6.92 15.35
C GLU A 115 -7.89 -7.56 15.64
N ASN A 116 -8.11 -8.74 15.10
CA ASN A 116 -9.34 -9.50 15.33
C ASN A 116 -9.55 -9.78 16.82
N GLY A 117 -10.74 -9.45 17.32
CA GLY A 117 -11.08 -9.57 18.74
C GLY A 117 -10.50 -8.49 19.65
N ALA A 118 -9.68 -7.56 19.16
CA ALA A 118 -9.22 -6.41 19.93
C ALA A 118 -10.28 -5.31 20.02
N ASN A 119 -10.24 -4.52 21.10
CA ASN A 119 -11.17 -3.42 21.34
C ASN A 119 -10.55 -2.02 21.07
N SER A 120 -9.29 -1.96 20.71
CA SER A 120 -8.57 -0.71 20.49
C SER A 120 -7.61 -0.80 19.32
N TYR A 121 -7.46 0.32 18.60
CA TYR A 121 -6.45 0.47 17.56
C TYR A 121 -5.08 0.69 18.18
N VAL A 122 -4.04 0.11 17.58
CA VAL A 122 -2.65 0.23 17.99
C VAL A 122 -1.78 0.74 16.85
N ALA A 123 -0.76 1.51 17.15
CA ALA A 123 0.21 1.96 16.15
C ALA A 123 1.02 0.78 15.59
N ALA A 124 1.55 0.93 14.38
CA ALA A 124 2.45 -0.05 13.80
C ALA A 124 3.66 -0.33 14.73
N GLY A 125 3.95 -1.59 14.97
CA GLY A 125 5.05 -1.99 15.85
C GLY A 125 5.30 -3.49 15.85
N PRO A 126 6.34 -3.94 16.56
CA PRO A 126 6.69 -5.36 16.62
C PRO A 126 5.67 -6.23 17.37
N GLY A 127 4.73 -5.60 18.10
CA GLY A 127 3.66 -6.32 18.83
C GLY A 127 2.38 -6.51 18.01
N VAL A 128 2.31 -6.00 16.76
CA VAL A 128 1.13 -6.15 15.90
C VAL A 128 1.20 -7.48 15.16
N ASP A 129 0.19 -8.32 15.32
CA ASP A 129 0.02 -9.49 14.47
C ASP A 129 -0.64 -9.09 13.14
N TRP A 130 0.21 -8.90 12.14
CA TRP A 130 -0.23 -8.44 10.81
C TRP A 130 -1.18 -9.42 10.10
N GLU A 131 -1.18 -10.70 10.49
CA GLU A 131 -2.10 -11.69 9.94
C GLU A 131 -3.50 -11.53 10.51
N ASP A 132 -3.62 -11.00 11.73
CA ASP A 132 -4.87 -10.77 12.43
C ASP A 132 -5.46 -9.36 12.27
N VAL A 133 -4.77 -8.44 11.58
CA VAL A 133 -5.30 -7.09 11.34
C VAL A 133 -6.55 -7.15 10.47
N VAL A 134 -7.68 -6.66 10.99
CA VAL A 134 -8.99 -6.62 10.31
C VAL A 134 -9.44 -5.22 9.91
N SER A 135 -8.87 -4.17 10.52
CA SER A 135 -9.22 -2.78 10.22
C SER A 135 -8.02 -1.84 10.38
N VAL A 136 -8.04 -0.76 9.63
CA VAL A 136 -7.04 0.31 9.69
C VAL A 136 -7.75 1.62 9.95
N GLU A 137 -7.27 2.39 10.92
CA GLU A 137 -7.65 3.79 11.13
C GLU A 137 -6.58 4.70 10.51
N ILE A 138 -7.02 5.67 9.71
CA ILE A 138 -6.18 6.70 9.10
C ILE A 138 -6.57 8.01 9.75
N ALA A 139 -5.65 8.64 10.46
CA ALA A 139 -5.82 9.97 11.03
C ALA A 139 -4.98 10.99 10.26
N LEU A 140 -5.58 12.12 9.94
CA LEU A 140 -4.94 13.24 9.24
C LEU A 140 -5.17 14.52 10.01
N ASP A 141 -4.09 15.25 10.26
CA ASP A 141 -4.15 16.60 10.83
C ASP A 141 -3.96 17.64 9.72
N PHE A 142 -4.77 18.67 9.77
CA PHE A 142 -4.78 19.76 8.80
C PHE A 142 -4.54 21.10 9.48
N VAL A 143 -3.90 21.99 8.74
CA VAL A 143 -3.81 23.41 9.07
C VAL A 143 -4.45 24.23 7.94
N GLY A 144 -5.09 25.33 8.30
CA GLY A 144 -5.60 26.28 7.32
C GLY A 144 -4.46 26.83 6.46
N VAL A 145 -4.62 26.76 5.14
CA VAL A 145 -3.66 27.31 4.18
C VAL A 145 -4.17 28.63 3.61
N ALA A 146 -3.27 29.57 3.31
CA ALA A 146 -3.60 30.77 2.60
C ALA A 146 -4.16 30.42 1.22
N GLY A 147 -5.26 31.04 0.85
CA GLY A 147 -5.89 30.79 -0.45
C GLY A 147 -4.96 31.13 -1.62
N ALA A 148 -5.13 30.47 -2.75
CA ALA A 148 -4.32 30.60 -3.98
C ALA A 148 -4.29 32.03 -4.57
N GLN A 149 -5.04 32.97 -4.04
CA GLN A 149 -5.15 34.37 -4.48
C GLN A 149 -4.67 35.40 -3.44
N GLY A 150 -3.70 35.02 -2.61
CA GLY A 150 -3.11 35.96 -1.63
C GLY A 150 -4.04 36.33 -0.47
N GLN A 151 -5.06 35.53 -0.23
CA GLN A 151 -5.84 35.63 1.01
C GLN A 151 -4.96 35.21 2.19
N ASN A 152 -5.05 35.98 3.28
CA ASN A 152 -4.34 35.67 4.51
C ASN A 152 -4.70 34.26 5.00
N GLU A 153 -3.75 33.66 5.72
CA GLU A 153 -3.95 32.40 6.43
C GLU A 153 -5.31 32.42 7.18
N ILE A 154 -6.06 31.31 7.10
CA ILE A 154 -7.31 31.20 7.84
C ILE A 154 -6.97 31.04 9.33
N LEU A 155 -7.22 32.07 10.08
CA LEU A 155 -6.96 32.11 11.52
C LEU A 155 -8.23 31.83 12.32
N GLY A 156 -8.06 31.17 13.43
CA GLY A 156 -9.09 31.06 14.46
C GLY A 156 -9.36 32.38 15.15
N THR A 157 -10.36 32.44 16.03
CA THR A 157 -10.70 33.65 16.82
C THR A 157 -9.61 34.03 17.82
N ASP A 158 -8.68 33.11 18.08
CA ASP A 158 -7.48 33.28 18.93
C ASP A 158 -6.26 33.81 18.14
N GLY A 159 -6.41 34.06 16.84
CA GLY A 159 -5.33 34.49 15.95
C GLY A 159 -4.34 33.38 15.55
N ALA A 160 -4.56 32.14 15.96
CA ALA A 160 -3.75 31.00 15.55
C ALA A 160 -4.29 30.39 14.25
N ALA A 161 -3.43 29.69 13.50
CA ALA A 161 -3.85 28.94 12.32
C ALA A 161 -4.94 27.93 12.67
N LEU A 162 -6.02 27.90 11.88
CA LEU A 162 -7.11 26.97 12.10
C LEU A 162 -6.63 25.53 11.83
N THR A 163 -6.73 24.67 12.84
CA THR A 163 -6.38 23.26 12.72
C THR A 163 -7.61 22.38 12.74
N ARG A 164 -7.55 21.24 12.06
CA ARG A 164 -8.62 20.23 12.05
C ARG A 164 -8.03 18.83 11.93
N ALA A 165 -8.55 17.91 12.76
CA ALA A 165 -8.24 16.50 12.67
C ALA A 165 -9.39 15.72 11.99
N PHE A 166 -9.02 14.75 11.16
CA PHE A 166 -9.95 13.77 10.59
C PHE A 166 -9.45 12.38 10.90
N SER A 167 -10.36 11.48 11.22
CA SER A 167 -10.06 10.04 11.20
C SER A 167 -11.05 9.28 10.34
N HIS A 168 -10.56 8.25 9.68
CA HIS A 168 -11.36 7.34 8.85
C HIS A 168 -10.93 5.90 9.10
N ARG A 169 -11.91 5.00 9.24
CA ARG A 169 -11.69 3.57 9.48
C ARG A 169 -12.06 2.77 8.26
N VAL A 170 -11.18 1.86 7.88
CA VAL A 170 -11.34 0.99 6.72
C VAL A 170 -11.23 -0.46 7.17
N ASN A 171 -12.29 -1.23 6.97
CA ASN A 171 -12.25 -2.67 7.22
C ASN A 171 -11.62 -3.40 6.03
N LEU A 172 -10.76 -4.35 6.32
CA LEU A 172 -10.12 -5.20 5.33
C LEU A 172 -11.08 -6.33 4.95
N ARG A 173 -11.76 -6.20 3.79
CA ARG A 173 -12.87 -7.07 3.36
C ARG A 173 -12.55 -8.56 3.38
N ASN A 174 -11.31 -8.95 3.18
CA ASN A 174 -10.90 -10.36 3.12
C ASN A 174 -10.45 -10.90 4.48
N ARG A 175 -10.53 -10.09 5.53
CA ARG A 175 -10.09 -10.43 6.90
C ARG A 175 -11.17 -10.23 7.95
N SER A 176 -12.25 -9.55 7.61
CA SER A 176 -13.42 -9.45 8.51
C SER A 176 -14.20 -10.76 8.43
N PRO A 177 -14.57 -11.37 9.57
CA PRO A 177 -15.39 -12.58 9.63
C PRO A 177 -16.80 -12.38 9.06
#